data_2b6b88e30ae8968c039e52c8eb2ff893
#
_entry.id   2b6b88e30ae8968c039e52c8eb2ff893
#
_cell.length_a   1.000
_cell.length_b   1.000
_cell.length_c   1.000
_cell.angle_alpha   90.00
_cell.angle_beta   90.00
_cell.angle_gamma   90.00
#
_symmetry.space_group_name_H-M   'P 1'
#
loop_
_entity.id
_entity.type
_entity.pdbx_description
1 polymer ?
#
loop_
_entity_poly.entity_id
_entity_poly.type
_entity_poly.pdbx_seq_one_letter_code
_entity_poly.pdbx_strand_id
1 'polypeptide(L)'
;AGGTFNSPPKWSGDIVANWETLRRQIPAGLNFCLTGSPYWTLDIGGFFVQRKPELWFWSGDYDQGVDDLGYRELYVRWFQYAAFLPMFRAHGTDTPREIWRFGEPGDLIYDTLVKFLRLRYRLMPYIYSLAGMVTHASYTMLRALPFDFRHDTNTYAIADQFLFGPALLVNPVTRPMYYDVGSREIEGVSKTRPVYLPTGSDWYDFWTLQRYTGGQALVADAALDTIPLYVRAGSIIPIGPDVQ
;
A
#
# COMPACT_ATOMS: atom_id res chain seq x y z
N ALA A 1 0.20 -6.78 30.22
CA ALA A 1 0.05 -6.12 28.90
C ALA A 1 0.24 -7.08 27.72
N GLY A 2 -0.19 -8.33 27.81
CA GLY A 2 0.08 -9.35 26.77
C GLY A 2 -1.11 -9.68 25.85
N GLY A 3 -2.26 -9.03 26.00
CA GLY A 3 -3.47 -9.49 25.34
C GLY A 3 -3.70 -9.03 23.89
N THR A 4 -3.07 -7.96 23.44
CA THR A 4 -3.33 -7.36 22.13
C THR A 4 -2.54 -7.99 21.00
N PHE A 5 -1.35 -8.52 21.28
CA PHE A 5 -0.47 -9.12 20.26
C PHE A 5 -0.97 -10.48 19.73
N ASN A 6 -1.88 -11.13 20.45
CA ASN A 6 -2.56 -12.36 20.03
C ASN A 6 -3.98 -12.09 19.51
N SER A 7 -4.34 -10.82 19.24
CA SER A 7 -5.63 -10.49 18.68
C SER A 7 -5.74 -10.98 17.24
N PRO A 8 -6.94 -11.43 16.81
CA PRO A 8 -7.15 -11.77 15.41
C PRO A 8 -6.92 -10.55 14.53
N PRO A 9 -6.63 -10.77 13.24
CA PRO A 9 -6.49 -9.68 12.28
C PRO A 9 -7.69 -8.73 12.32
N LYS A 10 -7.43 -7.44 12.21
CA LYS A 10 -8.47 -6.40 12.11
C LYS A 10 -8.56 -5.92 10.68
N TRP A 11 -9.76 -5.63 10.23
CA TRP A 11 -10.05 -5.14 8.90
C TRP A 11 -10.97 -3.92 8.98
N SER A 12 -10.92 -3.06 7.96
CA SER A 12 -11.59 -1.76 7.97
C SER A 12 -13.12 -1.80 7.83
N GLY A 13 -13.70 -2.98 7.62
CA GLY A 13 -15.12 -3.11 7.26
C GLY A 13 -15.34 -2.94 5.75
N ASP A 14 -16.61 -2.91 5.36
CA ASP A 14 -17.07 -2.78 3.98
C ASP A 14 -16.85 -1.33 3.50
N ILE A 15 -15.77 -1.10 2.79
CA ILE A 15 -15.33 0.23 2.35
C ILE A 15 -15.63 0.47 0.88
N VAL A 16 -15.83 1.74 0.54
CA VAL A 16 -16.13 2.21 -0.82
C VAL A 16 -14.87 2.25 -1.67
N ALA A 17 -14.98 1.87 -2.94
CA ALA A 17 -13.91 1.99 -3.92
C ALA A 17 -13.81 3.43 -4.43
N ASN A 18 -12.97 4.23 -3.80
CA ASN A 18 -12.56 5.54 -4.30
C ASN A 18 -11.22 5.99 -3.70
N TRP A 19 -10.65 7.04 -4.27
CA TRP A 19 -9.35 7.57 -3.86
C TRP A 19 -9.34 8.16 -2.45
N GLU A 20 -10.45 8.73 -2.02
CA GLU A 20 -10.58 9.26 -0.66
C GLU A 20 -10.50 8.15 0.38
N THR A 21 -11.18 7.04 0.12
CA THR A 21 -11.12 5.86 0.98
C THR A 21 -9.69 5.31 1.03
N LEU A 22 -9.03 5.15 -0.12
CA LEU A 22 -7.63 4.71 -0.15
C LEU A 22 -6.73 5.59 0.73
N ARG A 23 -6.85 6.92 0.60
CA ARG A 23 -6.09 7.85 1.44
C ARG A 23 -6.34 7.64 2.94
N ARG A 24 -7.59 7.45 3.33
CA ARG A 24 -7.98 7.28 4.74
C ARG A 24 -7.55 5.94 5.32
N GLN A 25 -7.44 4.90 4.49
CA GLN A 25 -7.04 3.57 4.94
C GLN A 25 -5.58 3.53 5.43
N ILE A 26 -4.70 4.38 4.92
CA ILE A 26 -3.30 4.42 5.35
C ILE A 26 -3.21 4.87 6.82
N PRO A 27 -3.64 6.08 7.22
CA PRO A 27 -3.60 6.49 8.62
C PRO A 27 -4.49 5.62 9.52
N ALA A 28 -5.59 5.06 9.01
CA ALA A 28 -6.42 4.14 9.80
C ALA A 28 -5.63 2.91 10.22
N GLY A 29 -4.94 2.24 9.28
CA GLY A 29 -4.10 1.09 9.59
C GLY A 29 -2.95 1.43 10.52
N LEU A 30 -2.29 2.59 10.33
CA LEU A 30 -1.23 3.07 11.21
C LEU A 30 -1.75 3.29 12.64
N ASN A 31 -2.92 3.92 12.80
CA ASN A 31 -3.54 4.15 14.10
C ASN A 31 -3.92 2.82 14.80
N PHE A 32 -4.42 1.83 14.06
CA PHE A 32 -4.65 0.50 14.63
C PHE A 32 -3.36 -0.11 15.16
N CYS A 33 -2.28 -0.04 14.40
CA CYS A 33 -0.99 -0.55 14.85
C CYS A 33 -0.46 0.19 16.09
N LEU A 34 -0.72 1.51 16.21
CA LEU A 34 -0.39 2.30 17.39
C LEU A 34 -1.09 1.79 18.67
N THR A 35 -2.28 1.22 18.55
CA THR A 35 -3.01 0.64 19.70
C THR A 35 -2.52 -0.75 20.09
N GLY A 36 -1.49 -1.27 19.43
CA GLY A 36 -0.96 -2.63 19.67
C GLY A 36 -1.72 -3.72 18.92
N SER A 37 -2.49 -3.39 17.87
CA SER A 37 -3.15 -4.34 16.97
C SER A 37 -2.29 -4.54 15.72
N PRO A 38 -1.35 -5.52 15.69
CA PRO A 38 -0.28 -5.57 14.68
C PRO A 38 -0.72 -6.08 13.31
N TYR A 39 -1.86 -6.77 13.24
CA TYR A 39 -2.36 -7.41 12.03
C TYR A 39 -3.54 -6.65 11.45
N TRP A 40 -3.25 -5.72 10.56
CA TRP A 40 -4.21 -4.93 9.82
C TRP A 40 -4.38 -5.45 8.41
N THR A 41 -5.61 -5.38 7.91
CA THR A 41 -5.95 -5.60 6.50
C THR A 41 -7.10 -4.71 6.06
N LEU A 42 -7.41 -4.76 4.79
CA LEU A 42 -8.51 -4.05 4.14
C LEU A 42 -8.95 -4.83 2.90
N ASP A 43 -10.04 -4.40 2.29
CA ASP A 43 -10.51 -4.93 1.02
C ASP A 43 -9.82 -4.18 -0.13
N ILE A 44 -8.86 -4.85 -0.79
CA ILE A 44 -8.12 -4.25 -1.91
C ILE A 44 -9.10 -3.87 -3.02
N GLY A 45 -9.05 -2.59 -3.42
CA GLY A 45 -9.95 -2.04 -4.43
C GLY A 45 -11.34 -1.67 -3.92
N GLY A 46 -11.55 -1.71 -2.59
CA GLY A 46 -12.83 -1.42 -1.95
C GLY A 46 -13.83 -2.59 -2.00
N PHE A 47 -14.76 -2.64 -1.06
CA PHE A 47 -15.84 -3.64 -1.02
C PHE A 47 -16.95 -3.30 -2.00
N PHE A 48 -17.45 -2.03 -1.97
CA PHE A 48 -18.46 -1.51 -2.88
C PHE A 48 -17.80 -0.75 -4.02
N VAL A 49 -17.96 -1.20 -5.26
CA VAL A 49 -17.35 -0.58 -6.45
C VAL A 49 -18.39 0.14 -7.30
N GLN A 50 -19.52 -0.52 -7.58
CA GLN A 50 -20.61 0.02 -8.39
C GLN A 50 -21.55 0.88 -7.54
N ARG A 51 -22.22 1.84 -8.18
CA ARG A 51 -23.33 2.55 -7.53
C ARG A 51 -24.57 1.66 -7.47
N LYS A 52 -25.26 1.75 -6.34
CA LYS A 52 -26.55 1.12 -6.10
C LYS A 52 -27.49 2.19 -5.50
N PRO A 53 -28.07 3.06 -6.34
CA PRO A 53 -28.86 4.20 -5.85
C PRO A 53 -30.02 3.80 -4.94
N GLU A 54 -30.55 2.58 -5.12
CA GLU A 54 -31.60 1.99 -4.28
C GLU A 54 -31.12 1.59 -2.88
N LEU A 55 -29.80 1.51 -2.66
CA LEU A 55 -29.20 1.16 -1.38
C LEU A 55 -28.42 2.36 -0.85
N TRP A 56 -28.98 3.05 0.13
CA TRP A 56 -28.40 4.28 0.70
C TRP A 56 -26.95 4.14 1.21
N PHE A 57 -26.53 2.93 1.56
CA PHE A 57 -25.17 2.62 2.03
C PHE A 57 -24.22 2.13 0.93
N TRP A 58 -24.71 1.97 -0.32
CA TRP A 58 -23.93 1.46 -1.43
C TRP A 58 -23.55 2.60 -2.36
N SER A 59 -22.36 3.13 -2.18
CA SER A 59 -21.93 4.39 -2.79
C SER A 59 -20.65 4.26 -3.63
N GLY A 60 -20.45 3.12 -4.31
CA GLY A 60 -19.32 2.98 -5.26
C GLY A 60 -19.44 3.96 -6.44
N ASP A 61 -18.31 4.28 -7.06
CA ASP A 61 -18.23 5.30 -8.11
C ASP A 61 -18.05 4.70 -9.51
N TYR A 62 -17.69 3.42 -9.63
CA TYR A 62 -17.25 2.78 -10.87
C TYR A 62 -18.30 1.78 -11.38
N ASP A 63 -19.34 2.29 -12.06
CA ASP A 63 -20.49 1.48 -12.52
C ASP A 63 -20.11 0.36 -13.49
N GLN A 64 -19.00 0.50 -14.23
CA GLN A 64 -18.49 -0.52 -15.14
C GLN A 64 -17.53 -1.54 -14.47
N GLY A 65 -17.29 -1.41 -13.17
CA GLY A 65 -16.40 -2.32 -12.44
C GLY A 65 -15.02 -2.42 -13.07
N VAL A 66 -14.56 -3.64 -13.35
CA VAL A 66 -13.23 -3.89 -13.95
C VAL A 66 -13.06 -3.36 -15.38
N ASP A 67 -14.13 -2.96 -16.06
CA ASP A 67 -14.05 -2.37 -17.40
C ASP A 67 -13.78 -0.86 -17.35
N ASP A 68 -13.91 -0.23 -16.16
CA ASP A 68 -13.54 1.17 -15.93
C ASP A 68 -12.03 1.30 -15.70
N LEU A 69 -11.33 2.01 -16.59
CA LEU A 69 -9.88 2.23 -16.48
C LEU A 69 -9.51 3.02 -15.22
N GLY A 70 -10.38 3.91 -14.73
CA GLY A 70 -10.19 4.61 -13.46
C GLY A 70 -10.22 3.65 -12.27
N TYR A 71 -11.13 2.65 -12.30
CA TYR A 71 -11.13 1.60 -11.29
C TYR A 71 -9.89 0.71 -11.39
N ARG A 72 -9.45 0.35 -12.60
CA ARG A 72 -8.22 -0.43 -12.78
C ARG A 72 -7.01 0.27 -12.21
N GLU A 73 -6.87 1.59 -12.44
CA GLU A 73 -5.79 2.38 -11.82
C GLU A 73 -5.90 2.37 -10.29
N LEU A 74 -7.08 2.68 -9.75
CA LEU A 74 -7.32 2.64 -8.30
C LEU A 74 -6.97 1.27 -7.70
N TYR A 75 -7.40 0.19 -8.36
CA TYR A 75 -7.13 -1.18 -7.92
C TYR A 75 -5.62 -1.48 -7.90
N VAL A 76 -4.90 -1.12 -8.96
CA VAL A 76 -3.42 -1.27 -9.02
C VAL A 76 -2.75 -0.53 -7.86
N ARG A 77 -3.13 0.74 -7.62
CA ARG A 77 -2.51 1.52 -6.53
C ARG A 77 -2.84 0.96 -5.15
N TRP A 78 -4.02 0.46 -4.97
CA TRP A 78 -4.42 -0.22 -3.74
C TRP A 78 -3.68 -1.53 -3.55
N PHE A 79 -3.53 -2.30 -4.62
CA PHE A 79 -2.79 -3.56 -4.62
C PHE A 79 -1.30 -3.35 -4.30
N GLN A 80 -0.68 -2.32 -4.88
CA GLN A 80 0.68 -1.90 -4.57
C GLN A 80 0.86 -1.56 -3.08
N TYR A 81 -0.05 -0.77 -2.52
CA TYR A 81 -0.07 -0.44 -1.09
C TYR A 81 -0.23 -1.70 -0.24
N ALA A 82 -1.20 -2.53 -0.58
CA ALA A 82 -1.54 -3.70 0.22
C ALA A 82 -0.46 -4.79 0.19
N ALA A 83 0.41 -4.83 -0.81
CA ALA A 83 1.57 -5.72 -0.82
C ALA A 83 2.48 -5.52 0.41
N PHE A 84 2.43 -4.36 1.05
CA PHE A 84 3.16 -3.99 2.27
C PHE A 84 2.27 -3.89 3.51
N LEU A 85 1.15 -4.61 3.53
CA LEU A 85 0.32 -4.79 4.72
C LEU A 85 0.66 -6.11 5.43
N PRO A 86 0.39 -6.23 6.73
CA PRO A 86 0.54 -7.50 7.44
C PRO A 86 -0.22 -8.64 6.77
N MET A 87 -1.45 -8.38 6.33
CA MET A 87 -2.26 -9.32 5.57
C MET A 87 -2.62 -8.73 4.21
N PHE A 88 -2.38 -9.51 3.17
CA PHE A 88 -2.65 -9.16 1.78
C PHE A 88 -3.89 -9.91 1.30
N ARG A 89 -4.99 -9.18 1.04
CA ARG A 89 -6.29 -9.77 0.79
C ARG A 89 -7.11 -8.93 -0.19
N ALA A 90 -7.57 -9.53 -1.28
CA ALA A 90 -8.62 -8.98 -2.13
C ALA A 90 -9.98 -9.52 -1.70
N HIS A 91 -10.97 -8.65 -1.53
CA HIS A 91 -12.33 -9.00 -1.15
C HIS A 91 -13.30 -7.89 -1.58
N GLY A 92 -14.53 -8.28 -1.89
CA GLY A 92 -15.58 -7.35 -2.27
C GLY A 92 -16.82 -8.08 -2.79
N THR A 93 -17.84 -7.35 -3.22
CA THR A 93 -19.11 -7.97 -3.58
C THR A 93 -19.51 -7.84 -5.05
N ASP A 94 -19.59 -6.66 -5.60
CA ASP A 94 -20.25 -6.39 -6.89
C ASP A 94 -19.31 -6.43 -8.11
N THR A 95 -18.05 -6.66 -7.92
CA THR A 95 -17.03 -6.59 -8.97
C THR A 95 -15.96 -7.65 -8.73
N PRO A 96 -15.53 -8.41 -9.75
CA PRO A 96 -14.45 -9.38 -9.64
C PRO A 96 -13.12 -8.75 -9.16
N ARG A 97 -12.33 -9.53 -8.43
CA ARG A 97 -11.03 -9.10 -7.86
C ARG A 97 -9.85 -9.94 -8.34
N GLU A 98 -10.12 -10.97 -9.12
CA GLU A 98 -9.09 -11.88 -9.64
C GLU A 98 -8.23 -11.16 -10.67
N ILE A 99 -6.91 -11.37 -10.61
CA ILE A 99 -5.93 -10.66 -11.44
C ILE A 99 -6.24 -10.81 -12.95
N TRP A 100 -6.67 -11.99 -13.39
CA TRP A 100 -7.02 -12.27 -14.80
C TRP A 100 -8.28 -11.54 -15.30
N ARG A 101 -9.01 -10.86 -14.42
CA ARG A 101 -10.12 -9.98 -14.80
C ARG A 101 -9.65 -8.57 -15.19
N PHE A 102 -8.40 -8.25 -14.88
CA PHE A 102 -7.80 -6.94 -15.14
C PHE A 102 -6.93 -6.93 -16.40
N GLY A 103 -6.86 -8.04 -17.14
CA GLY A 103 -6.09 -8.17 -18.38
C GLY A 103 -5.45 -9.55 -18.52
N GLU A 104 -4.58 -9.67 -19.51
CA GLU A 104 -3.84 -10.87 -19.86
C GLU A 104 -2.32 -10.61 -19.78
N PRO A 105 -1.48 -11.68 -19.79
CA PRO A 105 -0.03 -11.52 -19.86
C PRO A 105 0.41 -10.63 -21.02
N GLY A 106 1.17 -9.58 -20.73
CA GLY A 106 1.57 -8.52 -21.67
C GLY A 106 0.78 -7.22 -21.50
N ASP A 107 -0.37 -7.23 -20.83
CA ASP A 107 -1.09 -6.01 -20.47
C ASP A 107 -0.43 -5.36 -19.25
N LEU A 108 -0.16 -4.06 -19.33
CA LEU A 108 0.55 -3.32 -18.26
C LEU A 108 -0.11 -3.51 -16.88
N ILE A 109 -1.44 -3.48 -16.81
CA ILE A 109 -2.18 -3.63 -15.54
C ILE A 109 -2.01 -5.05 -14.99
N TYR A 110 -2.25 -6.07 -15.82
CA TYR A 110 -2.08 -7.46 -15.42
C TYR A 110 -0.63 -7.73 -14.95
N ASP A 111 0.35 -7.35 -15.75
CA ASP A 111 1.76 -7.57 -15.43
C ASP A 111 2.19 -6.84 -14.16
N THR A 112 1.62 -5.65 -13.91
CA THR A 112 1.84 -4.91 -12.67
C THR A 112 1.29 -5.65 -11.46
N LEU A 113 0.06 -6.16 -11.53
CA LEU A 113 -0.53 -6.95 -10.44
C LEU A 113 0.28 -8.21 -10.17
N VAL A 114 0.70 -8.93 -11.21
CA VAL A 114 1.58 -10.11 -11.08
C VAL A 114 2.94 -9.74 -10.48
N LYS A 115 3.55 -8.62 -10.90
CA LYS A 115 4.81 -8.12 -10.33
C LYS A 115 4.71 -7.94 -8.81
N PHE A 116 3.66 -7.28 -8.33
CA PHE A 116 3.48 -7.04 -6.89
C PHE A 116 3.04 -8.29 -6.12
N LEU A 117 2.30 -9.19 -6.73
CA LEU A 117 2.00 -10.50 -6.16
C LEU A 117 3.30 -11.31 -5.96
N ARG A 118 4.14 -11.40 -6.99
CA ARG A 118 5.44 -12.08 -6.90
C ARG A 118 6.35 -11.42 -5.86
N LEU A 119 6.42 -10.09 -5.83
CA LEU A 119 7.16 -9.36 -4.80
C LEU A 119 6.67 -9.72 -3.40
N ARG A 120 5.34 -9.76 -3.18
CA ARG A 120 4.76 -10.15 -1.89
C ARG A 120 5.21 -11.55 -1.47
N TYR A 121 5.18 -12.52 -2.37
CA TYR A 121 5.65 -13.87 -2.08
C TYR A 121 7.16 -13.92 -1.81
N ARG A 122 7.95 -13.19 -2.55
CA ARG A 122 9.40 -13.08 -2.31
C ARG A 122 9.73 -12.42 -0.97
N LEU A 123 8.89 -11.50 -0.49
CA LEU A 123 9.02 -10.88 0.82
C LEU A 123 8.52 -11.78 1.97
N MET A 124 8.00 -12.98 1.73
CA MET A 124 7.48 -13.85 2.79
C MET A 124 8.48 -14.12 3.92
N PRO A 125 9.79 -14.38 3.66
CA PRO A 125 10.75 -14.54 4.75
C PRO A 125 10.91 -13.28 5.61
N TYR A 126 10.89 -12.10 5.00
CA TYR A 126 10.89 -10.81 5.71
C TYR A 126 9.63 -10.65 6.57
N ILE A 127 8.46 -10.89 5.98
CA ILE A 127 7.16 -10.77 6.66
C ILE A 127 7.06 -11.77 7.82
N TYR A 128 7.53 -12.99 7.63
CA TYR A 128 7.58 -14.01 8.68
C TYR A 128 8.50 -13.59 9.84
N SER A 129 9.65 -13.00 9.52
CA SER A 129 10.54 -12.42 10.53
C SER A 129 9.89 -11.29 11.30
N LEU A 130 9.13 -10.41 10.62
CA LEU A 130 8.34 -9.38 11.29
C LEU A 130 7.26 -9.96 12.20
N ALA A 131 6.59 -11.05 11.79
CA ALA A 131 5.63 -11.76 12.65
C ALA A 131 6.30 -12.33 13.91
N GLY A 132 7.52 -12.84 13.77
CA GLY A 132 8.37 -13.23 14.91
C GLY A 132 8.65 -12.05 15.84
N MET A 133 8.98 -10.87 15.30
CA MET A 133 9.19 -9.65 16.10
C MET A 133 7.90 -9.20 16.81
N VAL A 134 6.74 -9.32 16.14
CA VAL A 134 5.43 -9.05 16.78
C VAL A 134 5.26 -9.93 18.01
N THR A 135 5.50 -11.23 17.88
CA THR A 135 5.29 -12.22 18.97
C THR A 135 6.29 -12.07 20.10
N HIS A 136 7.56 -11.90 19.78
CA HIS A 136 8.63 -11.98 20.78
C HIS A 136 9.11 -10.62 21.30
N ALA A 137 8.88 -9.53 20.56
CA ALA A 137 9.36 -8.19 20.90
C ALA A 137 8.26 -7.12 20.96
N SER A 138 6.99 -7.51 20.89
CA SER A 138 5.85 -6.57 20.87
C SER A 138 5.97 -5.50 19.78
N TYR A 139 6.49 -5.89 18.62
CA TYR A 139 6.69 -5.02 17.47
C TYR A 139 5.39 -4.88 16.67
N THR A 140 5.29 -3.84 15.82
CA THR A 140 4.20 -3.69 14.84
C THR A 140 4.78 -3.61 13.43
N MET A 141 4.16 -4.31 12.47
CA MET A 141 4.66 -4.38 11.09
C MET A 141 4.49 -3.05 10.35
N LEU A 142 3.33 -2.38 10.53
CA LEU A 142 3.05 -1.05 10.01
C LEU A 142 3.44 -0.02 11.09
N ARG A 143 4.26 0.95 10.70
CA ARG A 143 4.76 1.95 11.63
C ARG A 143 4.65 3.35 11.05
N ALA A 144 3.94 4.21 11.74
CA ALA A 144 3.96 5.64 11.44
C ALA A 144 5.39 6.19 11.60
N LEU A 145 5.80 7.09 10.74
CA LEU A 145 7.19 7.60 10.73
C LEU A 145 7.65 8.16 12.08
N PRO A 146 6.84 8.91 12.86
CA PRO A 146 7.25 9.42 14.17
C PRO A 146 7.63 8.32 15.20
N PHE A 147 7.21 7.07 14.99
CA PHE A 147 7.57 5.96 15.87
C PHE A 147 9.09 5.68 15.86
N ASP A 148 9.68 5.75 14.67
CA ASP A 148 11.09 5.44 14.48
C ASP A 148 11.94 6.71 14.32
N PHE A 149 11.31 7.83 13.96
CA PHE A 149 11.97 9.13 13.69
C PHE A 149 11.43 10.27 14.58
N ARG A 150 11.27 10.00 15.88
CA ARG A 150 10.65 10.92 16.85
C ARG A 150 11.34 12.28 17.01
N HIS A 151 12.57 12.42 16.53
CA HIS A 151 13.32 13.69 16.56
C HIS A 151 13.26 14.45 15.23
N ASP A 152 12.64 13.87 14.22
CA ASP A 152 12.43 14.48 12.91
C ASP A 152 10.98 15.00 12.82
N THR A 153 10.81 16.27 13.14
CA THR A 153 9.47 16.91 13.19
C THR A 153 8.80 16.98 11.82
N ASN A 154 9.55 16.87 10.72
CA ASN A 154 8.98 16.82 9.37
C ASN A 154 8.11 15.57 9.15
N THR A 155 8.35 14.50 9.94
CA THR A 155 7.59 13.25 9.83
C THR A 155 6.18 13.33 10.45
N TYR A 156 5.92 14.31 11.31
CA TYR A 156 4.70 14.33 12.15
C TYR A 156 3.41 14.55 11.36
N ALA A 157 3.46 15.31 10.29
CA ALA A 157 2.31 15.59 9.43
C ALA A 157 2.16 14.63 8.24
N ILE A 158 3.06 13.64 8.10
CA ILE A 158 3.04 12.73 6.97
C ILE A 158 2.10 11.56 7.29
N ALA A 159 0.96 11.51 6.60
CA ALA A 159 -0.08 10.50 6.79
C ALA A 159 -0.10 9.41 5.69
N ASP A 160 0.66 9.58 4.62
CA ASP A 160 0.65 8.74 3.42
C ASP A 160 2.00 8.06 3.12
N GLN A 161 2.90 8.07 4.10
CA GLN A 161 4.16 7.32 4.09
C GLN A 161 4.29 6.54 5.40
N PHE A 162 4.84 5.34 5.34
CA PHE A 162 5.02 4.51 6.53
C PHE A 162 6.20 3.55 6.38
N LEU A 163 6.69 3.04 7.51
CA LEU A 163 7.60 1.91 7.48
C LEU A 163 6.83 0.58 7.52
N PHE A 164 7.19 -0.34 6.63
CA PHE A 164 6.83 -1.75 6.72
C PHE A 164 8.01 -2.52 7.31
N GLY A 165 7.90 -2.85 8.60
CA GLY A 165 9.04 -3.28 9.40
C GLY A 165 10.10 -2.19 9.56
N PRO A 166 11.33 -2.52 9.98
CA PRO A 166 12.38 -1.54 10.21
C PRO A 166 13.08 -1.04 8.94
N ALA A 167 12.88 -1.73 7.80
CA ALA A 167 13.71 -1.58 6.61
C ALA A 167 13.05 -0.84 5.45
N LEU A 168 11.74 -0.99 5.24
CA LEU A 168 11.07 -0.53 4.01
C LEU A 168 10.23 0.72 4.28
N LEU A 169 10.58 1.84 3.65
CA LEU A 169 9.76 3.05 3.60
C LEU A 169 8.86 2.99 2.37
N VAL A 170 7.58 2.85 2.60
CA VAL A 170 6.54 2.66 1.59
C VAL A 170 5.79 3.97 1.36
N ASN A 171 5.61 4.33 0.10
CA ASN A 171 5.02 5.60 -0.29
C ASN A 171 3.89 5.39 -1.30
N PRO A 172 2.69 5.00 -0.85
CA PRO A 172 1.55 4.72 -1.73
C PRO A 172 1.16 5.92 -2.58
N VAL A 173 0.77 5.67 -3.83
CA VAL A 173 0.14 6.67 -4.68
C VAL A 173 -1.33 6.77 -4.30
N THR A 174 -1.78 7.96 -3.93
CA THR A 174 -3.10 8.19 -3.31
C THR A 174 -4.01 9.11 -4.13
N ARG A 175 -3.70 9.32 -5.40
CA ARG A 175 -4.50 10.12 -6.35
C ARG A 175 -4.46 9.51 -7.74
N PRO A 176 -5.48 9.73 -8.57
CA PRO A 176 -5.44 9.29 -9.95
C PRO A 176 -4.37 10.06 -10.74
N MET A 177 -3.74 9.38 -11.69
CA MET A 177 -2.72 9.98 -12.55
C MET A 177 -2.98 9.70 -14.03
N TYR A 178 -3.73 8.65 -14.36
CA TYR A 178 -3.99 8.23 -15.74
C TYR A 178 -5.46 8.33 -16.11
N TYR A 179 -6.36 7.85 -15.24
CA TYR A 179 -7.78 7.77 -15.52
C TYR A 179 -8.63 8.21 -14.34
N ASP A 180 -9.70 8.93 -14.62
CA ASP A 180 -10.77 9.24 -13.68
C ASP A 180 -11.96 8.28 -13.91
N VAL A 181 -12.97 8.37 -13.08
CA VAL A 181 -14.23 7.62 -13.19
C VAL A 181 -14.80 7.67 -14.61
N GLY A 182 -15.28 6.53 -15.11
CA GLY A 182 -15.80 6.39 -16.46
C GLY A 182 -14.72 6.31 -17.54
N SER A 183 -13.53 5.81 -17.18
CA SER A 183 -12.38 5.65 -18.08
C SER A 183 -11.91 6.96 -18.73
N ARG A 184 -12.19 8.10 -18.10
CA ARG A 184 -11.80 9.42 -18.61
C ARG A 184 -10.29 9.62 -18.40
N GLU A 185 -9.56 9.80 -19.48
CA GLU A 185 -8.12 10.05 -19.42
C GLU A 185 -7.80 11.38 -18.74
N ILE A 186 -6.75 11.39 -17.93
CA ILE A 186 -6.23 12.58 -17.24
C ILE A 186 -4.95 13.02 -17.94
N GLU A 187 -5.03 14.13 -18.66
CA GLU A 187 -3.90 14.74 -19.34
C GLU A 187 -3.09 15.67 -18.40
N GLY A 188 -1.82 15.90 -18.75
CA GLY A 188 -0.97 16.90 -18.11
C GLY A 188 -0.55 16.60 -16.65
N VAL A 189 -0.93 15.45 -16.09
CA VAL A 189 -0.54 15.04 -14.73
C VAL A 189 0.79 14.32 -14.75
N SER A 190 1.75 14.85 -13.97
CA SER A 190 3.04 14.18 -13.77
C SER A 190 2.83 12.85 -13.05
N LYS A 191 3.49 11.80 -13.54
CA LYS A 191 3.48 10.45 -12.97
C LYS A 191 4.52 10.32 -11.85
N THR A 192 4.50 11.28 -10.93
CA THR A 192 5.45 11.40 -9.81
C THR A 192 4.71 11.73 -8.52
N ARG A 193 5.35 11.48 -7.38
CA ARG A 193 4.85 11.93 -6.08
C ARG A 193 5.99 12.50 -5.22
N PRO A 194 5.68 13.48 -4.35
CA PRO A 194 6.63 13.93 -3.32
C PRO A 194 6.82 12.82 -2.28
N VAL A 195 8.06 12.63 -1.85
CA VAL A 195 8.46 11.70 -0.79
C VAL A 195 9.41 12.42 0.14
N TYR A 196 9.24 12.24 1.43
CA TYR A 196 10.20 12.68 2.44
C TYR A 196 11.00 11.47 2.93
N LEU A 197 12.32 11.58 2.89
CA LEU A 197 13.23 10.59 3.45
C LEU A 197 13.65 11.05 4.86
N PRO A 198 13.24 10.35 5.93
CA PRO A 198 13.54 10.76 7.31
C PRO A 198 15.03 10.86 7.62
N THR A 199 15.37 11.77 8.54
CA THR A 199 16.73 11.97 9.04
C THR A 199 17.27 10.77 9.82
N GLY A 200 18.60 10.74 10.04
CA GLY A 200 19.26 9.75 10.88
C GLY A 200 19.60 8.44 10.16
N SER A 201 19.35 8.34 8.87
CA SER A 201 19.77 7.23 8.02
C SER A 201 19.88 7.69 6.57
N ASP A 202 20.71 6.99 5.80
CA ASP A 202 20.61 7.04 4.35
C ASP A 202 19.56 6.04 3.86
N TRP A 203 19.11 6.26 2.62
CA TRP A 203 18.07 5.47 1.98
C TRP A 203 18.50 5.02 0.60
N TYR A 204 18.09 3.84 0.20
CA TYR A 204 18.30 3.32 -1.13
C TYR A 204 16.96 3.12 -1.82
N ASP A 205 16.82 3.66 -3.02
CA ASP A 205 15.67 3.31 -3.87
C ASP A 205 15.67 1.80 -4.10
N PHE A 206 14.54 1.15 -3.82
CA PHE A 206 14.42 -0.31 -3.88
C PHE A 206 14.59 -0.85 -5.31
N TRP A 207 14.18 -0.06 -6.31
CA TRP A 207 14.17 -0.49 -7.70
C TRP A 207 15.49 -0.24 -8.43
N THR A 208 16.12 0.89 -8.14
CA THR A 208 17.33 1.37 -8.85
C THR A 208 18.60 1.21 -8.03
N LEU A 209 18.49 0.97 -6.73
CA LEU A 209 19.59 0.96 -5.75
C LEU A 209 20.31 2.29 -5.60
N GLN A 210 19.76 3.37 -6.14
CA GLN A 210 20.30 4.71 -5.96
C GLN A 210 20.24 5.12 -4.48
N ARG A 211 21.37 5.64 -3.97
CA ARG A 211 21.49 6.13 -2.60
C ARG A 211 21.05 7.58 -2.48
N TYR A 212 20.33 7.86 -1.41
CA TYR A 212 19.91 9.20 -0.99
C TYR A 212 20.25 9.44 0.47
N THR A 213 20.69 10.66 0.82
CA THR A 213 20.86 11.05 2.22
C THR A 213 19.47 11.32 2.83
N GLY A 214 19.26 10.94 4.10
CA GLY A 214 18.05 11.28 4.83
C GLY A 214 17.92 12.77 5.14
N GLY A 215 16.73 13.21 5.57
CA GLY A 215 16.43 14.60 5.91
C GLY A 215 16.07 15.46 4.69
N GLN A 216 15.63 14.86 3.59
CA GLN A 216 15.29 15.60 2.38
C GLN A 216 13.94 15.16 1.80
N ALA A 217 13.26 16.10 1.15
CA ALA A 217 12.15 15.82 0.26
C ALA A 217 12.66 15.65 -1.18
N LEU A 218 12.07 14.72 -1.90
CA LEU A 218 12.35 14.49 -3.32
C LEU A 218 11.06 14.24 -4.08
N VAL A 219 11.12 14.30 -5.40
CA VAL A 219 10.03 13.92 -6.30
C VAL A 219 10.40 12.57 -6.89
N ALA A 220 9.69 11.54 -6.46
CA ALA A 220 9.92 10.17 -6.90
C ALA A 220 9.06 9.82 -8.11
N ASP A 221 9.60 9.01 -9.01
CA ASP A 221 8.83 8.43 -10.10
C ASP A 221 7.74 7.49 -9.55
N ALA A 222 6.56 7.57 -10.14
CA ALA A 222 5.38 6.82 -9.73
C ALA A 222 4.56 6.35 -10.96
N ALA A 223 5.25 5.85 -11.98
CA ALA A 223 4.60 5.17 -13.11
C ALA A 223 3.62 4.08 -12.61
N LEU A 224 2.67 3.67 -13.46
CA LEU A 224 1.59 2.77 -13.02
C LEU A 224 2.13 1.46 -12.42
N ASP A 225 3.23 0.96 -12.93
CA ASP A 225 3.89 -0.27 -12.49
C ASP A 225 4.89 -0.06 -11.33
N THR A 226 4.93 1.14 -10.74
CA THR A 226 5.91 1.52 -9.73
C THR A 226 5.26 2.20 -8.54
N ILE A 227 5.60 1.74 -7.34
CA ILE A 227 5.38 2.46 -6.08
C ILE A 227 6.73 2.96 -5.58
N PRO A 228 6.91 4.24 -5.22
CA PRO A 228 8.14 4.68 -4.59
C PRO A 228 8.39 3.91 -3.30
N LEU A 229 9.50 3.22 -3.25
CA LEU A 229 9.89 2.32 -2.17
C LEU A 229 11.37 2.51 -1.86
N TYR A 230 11.71 2.73 -0.59
CA TYR A 230 13.08 2.94 -0.17
C TYR A 230 13.48 1.97 0.92
N VAL A 231 14.73 1.57 0.90
CA VAL A 231 15.37 0.71 1.90
C VAL A 231 16.24 1.57 2.81
N ARG A 232 16.04 1.43 4.10
CA ARG A 232 16.89 2.08 5.11
C ARG A 232 18.29 1.49 5.08
N ALA A 233 19.32 2.33 5.04
CA ALA A 233 20.71 1.89 5.07
C ALA A 233 21.00 1.03 6.32
N GLY A 234 21.83 -0.01 6.13
CA GLY A 234 22.17 -0.96 7.19
C GLY A 234 21.11 -2.04 7.46
N SER A 235 20.02 -2.07 6.69
CA SER A 235 18.99 -3.10 6.81
C SER A 235 19.35 -4.39 6.06
N ILE A 236 18.88 -5.52 6.58
CA ILE A 236 18.89 -6.82 5.91
C ILE A 236 17.44 -7.21 5.62
N ILE A 237 17.14 -7.45 4.35
CA ILE A 237 15.80 -7.89 3.91
C ILE A 237 15.95 -9.30 3.34
N PRO A 238 15.54 -10.35 4.07
CA PRO A 238 15.53 -11.70 3.54
C PRO A 238 14.46 -11.81 2.44
N ILE A 239 14.88 -12.20 1.25
CA ILE A 239 14.01 -12.34 0.07
C ILE A 239 14.06 -13.80 -0.38
N GLY A 240 12.90 -14.39 -0.59
CA GLY A 240 12.76 -15.74 -1.13
C GLY A 240 13.11 -15.80 -2.63
N PRO A 241 13.23 -17.01 -3.18
CA PRO A 241 13.44 -17.22 -4.61
C PRO A 241 12.27 -16.67 -5.44
N ASP A 242 12.49 -16.57 -6.74
CA ASP A 242 11.41 -16.24 -7.66
C ASP A 242 10.34 -17.34 -7.63
N VAL A 243 9.09 -16.93 -7.55
CA VAL A 243 7.92 -17.83 -7.59
C VAL A 243 7.54 -18.01 -9.06
N GLN A 244 7.55 -19.26 -9.51
CA GLN A 244 7.13 -19.64 -10.86
C GLN A 244 5.60 -19.65 -10.99
#